data_8f03c59403c55dac22323a98cf53b6f5
#
_entry.id   8f03c59403c55dac22323a98cf53b6f5
#
_cell.length_a   1.000
_cell.length_b   1.000
_cell.length_c   1.000
_cell.angle_alpha   90.00
_cell.angle_beta   90.00
_cell.angle_gamma   90.00
#
_symmetry.space_group_name_H-M   'P 1'
#
loop_
_entity.id
_entity.type
_entity.pdbx_description
1 polymer ?
#
loop_
_entity_poly.entity_id
_entity_poly.type
_entity_poly.pdbx_seq_one_letter_code
_entity_poly.pdbx_strand_id
1 'polypeptide(L)'
;IAINELAPRVHNSGHYTIEACHCSQFENHVRAVLGWPLGNPQMVAPAAVMVNLLGTEKTSGQPRGLENALRLAGVRFHVYGKMMSGAGRKMGHITVLGNSVEAAQSIAECAAKEIYFG
;
A
#
# COMPACT_ATOMS: atom_id res chain seq x y z
N ILE A 1 -1.91 -13.17 -21.29
CA ILE A 1 -2.05 -13.15 -19.81
C ILE A 1 -1.30 -14.36 -19.27
N ALA A 2 -0.43 -14.15 -18.31
CA ALA A 2 0.30 -15.20 -17.62
C ALA A 2 -0.04 -15.16 -16.13
N ILE A 3 -0.15 -16.34 -15.50
CA ILE A 3 -0.28 -16.46 -14.05
C ILE A 3 1.11 -16.34 -13.45
N ASN A 4 1.30 -15.36 -12.54
CA ASN A 4 2.54 -15.18 -11.81
C ASN A 4 2.59 -16.07 -10.56
N GLU A 5 1.60 -15.92 -9.68
CA GLU A 5 1.47 -16.72 -8.46
C GLU A 5 0.02 -16.72 -7.96
N LEU A 6 -0.29 -17.63 -7.05
CA LEU A 6 -1.54 -17.69 -6.30
C LEU A 6 -1.23 -17.55 -4.81
N ALA A 7 -1.88 -16.58 -4.15
CA ALA A 7 -1.80 -16.41 -2.71
C ALA A 7 -3.16 -16.71 -2.08
N PRO A 8 -3.33 -17.82 -1.32
CA PRO A 8 -4.60 -18.20 -0.70
C PRO A 8 -4.91 -17.36 0.57
N ARG A 9 -4.35 -16.19 0.67
CA ARG A 9 -4.47 -15.24 1.79
C ARG A 9 -4.27 -13.81 1.29
N VAL A 10 -4.57 -12.83 2.12
CA VAL A 10 -4.19 -11.44 1.83
C VAL A 10 -2.70 -11.34 1.53
N HIS A 11 -2.35 -10.56 0.51
CA HIS A 11 -0.98 -10.45 0.02
C HIS A 11 -0.61 -8.99 -0.21
N ASN A 12 0.67 -8.69 -0.03
CA ASN A 12 1.21 -7.32 -0.20
C ASN A 12 0.87 -6.69 -1.56
N SER A 13 0.89 -7.48 -2.63
CA SER A 13 0.52 -6.99 -3.97
C SER A 13 -0.92 -6.49 -4.09
N GLY A 14 -1.81 -6.90 -3.18
CA GLY A 14 -3.21 -6.47 -3.14
C GLY A 14 -3.48 -5.33 -2.14
N HIS A 15 -2.47 -4.78 -1.47
CA HIS A 15 -2.70 -3.70 -0.48
C HIS A 15 -3.25 -2.42 -1.10
N TYR A 16 -2.94 -2.14 -2.38
CA TYR A 16 -3.50 -1.01 -3.11
C TYR A 16 -5.04 -1.02 -3.14
N THR A 17 -5.66 -2.19 -2.99
CA THR A 17 -7.11 -2.34 -3.04
C THR A 17 -7.85 -1.63 -1.91
N ILE A 18 -7.15 -1.23 -0.83
CA ILE A 18 -7.75 -0.48 0.29
C ILE A 18 -8.34 0.84 -0.24
N GLU A 19 -7.59 1.57 -1.04
CA GLU A 19 -8.01 2.85 -1.63
C GLU A 19 -8.56 2.71 -3.03
N ALA A 20 -8.04 1.74 -3.80
CA ALA A 20 -8.27 1.68 -5.23
C ALA A 20 -9.49 0.86 -5.64
N CYS A 21 -10.09 0.09 -4.76
CA CYS A 21 -11.22 -0.79 -5.09
C CYS A 21 -12.46 -0.50 -4.23
N HIS A 22 -13.65 -0.79 -4.78
CA HIS A 22 -14.88 -0.71 -4.01
C HIS A 22 -14.89 -1.64 -2.78
N CYS A 23 -14.27 -2.81 -2.92
CA CYS A 23 -14.07 -3.77 -1.83
C CYS A 23 -12.63 -4.24 -1.82
N SER A 24 -11.94 -4.04 -0.70
CA SER A 24 -10.53 -4.41 -0.57
C SER A 24 -10.32 -5.93 -0.49
N GLN A 25 -9.09 -6.36 -0.73
CA GLN A 25 -8.71 -7.77 -0.50
C GLN A 25 -8.95 -8.21 0.95
N PHE A 26 -8.80 -7.30 1.91
CA PHE A 26 -8.99 -7.60 3.32
C PHE A 26 -10.45 -7.87 3.65
N GLU A 27 -11.34 -7.01 3.16
CA GLU A 27 -12.78 -7.19 3.34
C GLU A 27 -13.27 -8.45 2.63
N ASN A 28 -12.85 -8.67 1.38
CA ASN A 28 -13.20 -9.88 0.64
C ASN A 28 -12.66 -11.14 1.31
N HIS A 29 -11.48 -11.09 1.92
CA HIS A 29 -10.95 -12.20 2.70
C HIS A 29 -11.85 -12.53 3.90
N VAL A 30 -12.25 -11.53 4.67
CA VAL A 30 -13.16 -11.71 5.81
C VAL A 30 -14.51 -12.26 5.36
N ARG A 31 -15.09 -11.70 4.29
CA ARG A 31 -16.36 -12.19 3.72
C ARG A 31 -16.24 -13.65 3.30
N ALA A 32 -15.17 -14.01 2.62
CA ALA A 32 -14.95 -15.40 2.18
C ALA A 32 -14.83 -16.39 3.35
N VAL A 33 -14.08 -16.02 4.39
CA VAL A 33 -13.92 -16.86 5.60
C VAL A 33 -15.25 -17.06 6.33
N LEU A 34 -16.11 -16.05 6.32
CA LEU A 34 -17.44 -16.11 6.95
C LEU A 34 -18.53 -16.72 6.05
N GLY A 35 -18.18 -17.11 4.81
CA GLY A 35 -19.16 -17.59 3.83
C GLY A 35 -20.14 -16.50 3.36
N TRP A 36 -19.77 -15.23 3.46
CA TRP A 36 -20.59 -14.11 3.02
C TRP A 36 -20.41 -13.82 1.52
N PRO A 37 -21.38 -13.13 0.88
CA PRO A 37 -21.23 -12.69 -0.50
C PRO A 37 -20.01 -11.78 -0.66
N LEU A 38 -19.21 -12.04 -1.70
CA LEU A 38 -18.04 -11.20 -2.01
C LEU A 38 -18.47 -9.81 -2.46
N GLY A 39 -17.69 -8.81 -2.05
CA GLY A 39 -17.84 -7.43 -2.49
C GLY A 39 -17.22 -7.19 -3.87
N ASN A 40 -17.58 -6.07 -4.48
CA ASN A 40 -17.09 -5.68 -5.80
C ASN A 40 -15.59 -5.33 -5.77
N PRO A 41 -14.71 -6.09 -6.47
CA PRO A 41 -13.28 -5.82 -6.51
C PRO A 41 -12.86 -4.79 -7.56
N GLN A 42 -13.81 -4.19 -8.28
CA GLN A 42 -13.49 -3.21 -9.34
C GLN A 42 -12.80 -1.98 -8.77
N MET A 43 -11.87 -1.44 -9.55
CA MET A 43 -11.17 -0.20 -9.20
C MET A 43 -12.11 1.00 -9.27
N VAL A 44 -11.89 1.96 -8.37
CA VAL A 44 -12.60 3.24 -8.28
C VAL A 44 -11.88 4.36 -9.05
N ALA A 45 -10.68 4.09 -9.57
CA ALA A 45 -9.87 5.03 -10.34
C ALA A 45 -9.23 4.34 -11.54
N PRO A 46 -8.88 5.07 -12.61
CA PRO A 46 -8.24 4.50 -13.79
C PRO A 46 -6.89 3.86 -13.52
N ALA A 47 -6.14 4.37 -12.55
CA ALA A 47 -4.84 3.84 -12.16
C ALA A 47 -4.61 3.93 -10.64
N ALA A 48 -3.80 3.02 -10.12
CA ALA A 48 -3.31 3.02 -8.76
C ALA A 48 -1.86 2.55 -8.71
N VAL A 49 -1.04 3.19 -7.90
CA VAL A 49 0.35 2.77 -7.63
C VAL A 49 0.54 2.60 -6.14
N MET A 50 1.10 1.45 -5.76
CA MET A 50 1.46 1.16 -4.38
C MET A 50 2.98 0.99 -4.28
N VAL A 51 3.60 1.72 -3.35
CA VAL A 51 5.04 1.65 -3.07
C VAL A 51 5.25 1.17 -1.65
N ASN A 52 6.06 0.11 -1.49
CA ASN A 52 6.44 -0.36 -0.16
C ASN A 52 7.41 0.60 0.51
N LEU A 53 7.16 0.91 1.77
CA LEU A 53 8.09 1.61 2.65
C LEU A 53 8.98 0.60 3.34
N LEU A 54 10.25 0.59 2.96
CA LEU A 54 11.23 -0.37 3.46
C LEU A 54 12.12 0.28 4.51
N GLY A 55 12.44 -0.48 5.54
CA GLY A 55 13.51 -0.11 6.46
C GLY A 55 14.87 -0.21 5.77
N THR A 56 15.78 0.68 6.12
CA THR A 56 17.15 0.73 5.60
C THR A 56 18.16 0.12 6.57
N GLU A 57 17.91 0.27 7.86
CA GLU A 57 18.80 -0.19 8.92
C GLU A 57 18.04 -0.66 10.16
N LYS A 58 18.74 -1.31 11.09
CA LYS A 58 18.18 -1.74 12.37
C LYS A 58 18.08 -0.55 13.33
N THR A 59 16.90 0.05 13.37
CA THR A 59 16.59 1.23 14.19
C THR A 59 15.14 1.17 14.69
N SER A 60 14.65 2.25 15.29
CA SER A 60 13.23 2.37 15.67
C SER A 60 12.32 2.19 14.47
N GLY A 61 11.17 1.56 14.65
CA GLY A 61 10.12 1.44 13.65
C GLY A 61 9.23 2.69 13.53
N GLN A 62 9.57 3.78 14.21
CA GLN A 62 8.81 5.02 14.15
C GLN A 62 8.98 5.68 12.78
N PRO A 63 7.89 5.99 12.07
CA PRO A 63 7.97 6.70 10.81
C PRO A 63 8.32 8.17 11.03
N ARG A 64 9.13 8.72 10.14
CA ARG A 64 9.52 10.13 10.07
C ARG A 64 9.22 10.66 8.68
N GLY A 65 9.08 11.97 8.53
CA GLY A 65 8.86 12.62 7.24
C GLY A 65 7.42 12.52 6.70
N LEU A 66 6.49 11.91 7.44
CA LEU A 66 5.09 11.75 7.01
C LEU A 66 4.42 13.08 6.66
N GLU A 67 4.71 14.15 7.40
CA GLU A 67 4.14 15.47 7.15
C GLU A 67 4.51 16.00 5.76
N ASN A 68 5.75 15.78 5.32
CA ASN A 68 6.20 16.19 3.99
C ASN A 68 5.52 15.37 2.91
N ALA A 69 5.44 14.05 3.07
CA ALA A 69 4.75 13.19 2.14
C ALA A 69 3.26 13.55 1.98
N LEU A 70 2.58 13.94 3.07
CA LEU A 70 1.17 14.33 3.06
C LEU A 70 0.90 15.69 2.38
N ARG A 71 1.91 16.51 2.13
CA ARG A 71 1.76 17.73 1.31
C ARG A 71 1.50 17.40 -0.16
N LEU A 72 1.86 16.19 -0.58
CA LEU A 72 1.56 15.71 -1.93
C LEU A 72 0.12 15.20 -1.98
N ALA A 73 -0.68 15.84 -2.84
CA ALA A 73 -2.11 15.53 -2.96
C ALA A 73 -2.33 14.06 -3.39
N GLY A 74 -3.29 13.41 -2.74
CA GLY A 74 -3.70 12.04 -3.09
C GLY A 74 -2.87 10.93 -2.45
N VAL A 75 -1.82 11.25 -1.69
CA VAL A 75 -1.02 10.24 -0.97
C VAL A 75 -1.84 9.65 0.18
N ARG A 76 -1.89 8.33 0.23
CA ARG A 76 -2.39 7.55 1.37
C ARG A 76 -1.26 6.67 1.87
N PHE A 77 -1.02 6.65 3.19
CA PHE A 77 0.02 5.80 3.75
C PHE A 77 -0.52 4.90 4.86
N HIS A 78 0.09 3.72 4.96
CA HIS A 78 -0.20 2.72 5.98
C HIS A 78 1.10 2.33 6.66
N VAL A 79 1.17 2.53 7.95
CA VAL A 79 2.30 2.12 8.79
C VAL A 79 1.93 0.85 9.53
N TYR A 80 2.80 -0.17 9.50
CA TYR A 80 2.49 -1.49 10.07
C TYR A 80 2.71 -1.59 11.57
N GLY A 81 3.16 -0.51 12.24
CA GLY A 81 3.34 -0.46 13.69
C GLY A 81 4.44 -1.38 14.23
N LYS A 82 5.40 -1.79 13.40
CA LYS A 82 6.51 -2.63 13.84
C LYS A 82 7.45 -1.81 14.73
N MET A 83 7.79 -2.33 15.90
CA MET A 83 8.65 -1.63 16.87
C MET A 83 10.06 -1.35 16.35
N MET A 84 10.59 -2.24 15.51
CA MET A 84 11.95 -2.15 14.96
C MET A 84 11.92 -2.18 13.44
N SER A 85 12.72 -1.32 12.82
CA SER A 85 13.07 -1.34 11.42
C SER A 85 14.20 -2.34 11.16
N GLY A 86 14.50 -2.59 9.88
CA GLY A 86 15.62 -3.44 9.44
C GLY A 86 15.75 -3.38 7.93
N ALA A 87 16.94 -3.60 7.41
CA ALA A 87 17.21 -3.54 5.97
C ALA A 87 16.25 -4.45 5.18
N GLY A 88 15.54 -3.88 4.20
CA GLY A 88 14.57 -4.57 3.36
C GLY A 88 13.26 -4.97 4.06
N ARG A 89 13.10 -4.67 5.35
CA ARG A 89 11.87 -4.98 6.09
C ARG A 89 10.75 -4.04 5.67
N LYS A 90 9.62 -4.59 5.22
CA LYS A 90 8.43 -3.81 4.90
C LYS A 90 7.84 -3.21 6.17
N MET A 91 7.89 -1.90 6.29
CA MET A 91 7.44 -1.13 7.45
C MET A 91 6.07 -0.49 7.23
N GLY A 92 5.68 -0.33 5.98
CA GLY A 92 4.43 0.26 5.56
C GLY A 92 4.31 0.26 4.05
N HIS A 93 3.34 1.00 3.54
CA HIS A 93 3.20 1.29 2.11
C HIS A 93 2.50 2.63 1.89
N ILE A 94 2.66 3.16 0.70
CA ILE A 94 1.93 4.30 0.17
C ILE A 94 1.06 3.82 -0.97
N THR A 95 -0.16 4.33 -1.08
CA THR A 95 -1.02 4.19 -2.26
C THR A 95 -1.36 5.57 -2.81
N VAL A 96 -1.29 5.71 -4.12
CA VAL A 96 -1.71 6.91 -4.87
C VAL A 96 -2.63 6.47 -6.00
N LEU A 97 -3.79 7.11 -6.10
CA LEU A 97 -4.71 6.95 -7.21
C LEU A 97 -4.44 8.03 -8.26
N GLY A 98 -4.64 7.71 -9.52
CA GLY A 98 -4.41 8.65 -10.62
C GLY A 98 -5.19 8.34 -11.87
N ASN A 99 -5.11 9.25 -12.84
CA ASN A 99 -5.69 9.07 -14.17
C ASN A 99 -4.77 8.22 -15.08
N SER A 100 -3.49 8.11 -14.73
CA SER A 100 -2.54 7.22 -15.39
C SER A 100 -1.55 6.65 -14.34
N VAL A 101 -0.91 5.54 -14.70
CA VAL A 101 0.11 4.90 -13.86
C VAL A 101 1.31 5.82 -13.66
N GLU A 102 1.76 6.50 -14.73
CA GLU A 102 2.93 7.38 -14.72
C GLU A 102 2.72 8.56 -13.75
N ALA A 103 1.53 9.18 -13.79
CA ALA A 103 1.20 10.29 -12.89
C ALA A 103 1.15 9.84 -11.43
N ALA A 104 0.49 8.72 -11.15
CA ALA A 104 0.40 8.16 -9.80
C ALA A 104 1.78 7.71 -9.29
N GLN A 105 2.62 7.12 -10.15
CA GLN A 105 3.96 6.67 -9.82
C GLN A 105 4.87 7.83 -9.42
N SER A 106 4.87 8.90 -10.21
CA SER A 106 5.68 10.09 -9.90
C SER A 106 5.39 10.64 -8.50
N ILE A 107 4.10 10.76 -8.15
CA ILE A 107 3.68 11.23 -6.83
C ILE A 107 4.09 10.23 -5.73
N ALA A 108 3.83 8.95 -5.95
CA ALA A 108 4.12 7.90 -4.96
C ALA A 108 5.62 7.78 -4.66
N GLU A 109 6.47 7.86 -5.69
CA GLU A 109 7.93 7.82 -5.54
C GLU A 109 8.47 9.08 -4.83
N CYS A 110 7.93 10.26 -5.14
CA CYS A 110 8.28 11.48 -4.43
C CYS A 110 7.91 11.38 -2.94
N ALA A 111 6.68 10.93 -2.64
CA ALA A 111 6.24 10.74 -1.26
C ALA A 111 7.08 9.70 -0.50
N ALA A 112 7.43 8.59 -1.15
CA ALA A 112 8.21 7.53 -0.52
C ALA A 112 9.62 7.98 -0.12
N LYS A 113 10.22 8.93 -0.85
CA LYS A 113 11.55 9.49 -0.53
C LYS A 113 11.56 10.35 0.73
N GLU A 114 10.42 10.91 1.08
CA GLU A 114 10.28 11.75 2.29
C GLU A 114 10.17 10.90 3.57
N ILE A 115 9.82 9.60 3.45
CA ILE A 115 9.51 8.75 4.60
C ILE A 115 10.67 7.82 4.92
N TYR A 116 11.11 7.85 6.16
CA TYR A 116 12.13 6.96 6.71
C TYR A 116 11.76 6.48 8.10
N PHE A 117 12.50 5.50 8.62
CA PHE A 117 12.24 4.90 9.93
C PHE A 117 13.47 5.07 10.83
N GLY A 118 13.25 5.70 12.01
CA GLY A 118 14.34 6.01 12.93
C GLY A 118 13.92 6.85 14.13
#